data_75520ea747237845d980ae3dffaf7e55
#
_entry.id   75520ea747237845d980ae3dffaf7e55
#
_cell.length_a   1.000
_cell.length_b   1.000
_cell.length_c   1.000
_cell.angle_alpha   90.00
_cell.angle_beta   90.00
_cell.angle_gamma   90.00
#
_symmetry.space_group_name_H-M   'P 1'
#
loop_
_entity.id
_entity.type
_entity.pdbx_description
1 polymer ?
#
loop_
_entity_poly.entity_id
_entity_poly.type
_entity_poly.pdbx_seq_one_letter_code
_entity_poly.pdbx_strand_id
1 'polypeptide(L)'
;MLARLRPATTSTRLVRAFATVQEPPVRRYGGLKDQDRIFTNAYCRHDHGLKGAQSRGDWHRTKDILLKGDNWIIGQVKDSGLRGRGGAGFPSGLKWSFMNKPGWEKDKRPRYLVVNADEGEPGTCKDREIMRGDPHKLVEGCLVAGRAMNATAAYIYIRGEFYQEASHVQQAINEAYRAGLIGKNACGSGYDFDVYVHRGAGAYICGEETALIESIEGKQGKPRLKPPFPADVGLFGCPTTVANVETVAVAPTICRRGGAWFASFGRARNQGTKLFCISGHVNNPCVVEEEMSIPLKDLIEKHCGGVIGGWXFCISGHVNNPCVVEEEMSIPLKDLIEKHCGGVIGGWDNLLGIVPGGSSVPILPIKKCEEVLMDFDSLKDAQSGLGTGAVIVMNKSTDVVRAIARFSKASLSQFYKHESCGQCTPCREGTTWMNNMMDRMVHGRAHEREIDMLLELTKQASRSVEGKTICALGDAAAWPIQGLMRHFRPEVERRIAEYRAANGPVLFGGKLKTDVDFKYAVPDNLGANLVEPPRV
;
A
#
# COMPACT_ATOMS: atom_id res chain seq x y z
N MET A 1 -96.46 -4.11 -7.74
CA MET A 1 -95.57 -5.24 -7.93
C MET A 1 -94.21 -4.70 -8.24
N LEU A 2 -93.26 -4.78 -7.31
CA LEU A 2 -91.94 -4.23 -7.41
C LEU A 2 -90.97 -5.35 -7.90
N ALA A 3 -90.37 -5.17 -9.08
CA ALA A 3 -89.32 -6.06 -9.59
C ALA A 3 -87.96 -5.54 -9.12
N ARG A 4 -87.22 -6.36 -8.35
CA ARG A 4 -85.88 -6.05 -7.88
C ARG A 4 -84.84 -6.35 -9.01
N LEU A 5 -84.15 -5.32 -9.41
CA LEU A 5 -82.97 -5.45 -10.28
C LEU A 5 -81.72 -5.68 -9.41
N ARG A 6 -80.98 -6.75 -9.65
CA ARG A 6 -79.64 -7.01 -9.04
C ARG A 6 -78.56 -6.33 -9.88
N PRO A 7 -77.59 -5.64 -9.25
CA PRO A 7 -76.44 -5.13 -10.04
C PRO A 7 -75.41 -6.20 -10.31
N ALA A 8 -74.92 -6.25 -11.52
CA ALA A 8 -73.83 -7.14 -11.94
C ALA A 8 -72.51 -6.53 -11.50
N THR A 9 -71.76 -7.24 -10.65
CA THR A 9 -70.40 -6.85 -10.24
C THR A 9 -69.41 -7.39 -11.29
N THR A 10 -68.90 -6.50 -12.13
CA THR A 10 -67.73 -6.78 -12.99
C THR A 10 -66.46 -6.59 -12.19
N SER A 11 -65.82 -7.68 -11.79
CA SER A 11 -64.49 -7.66 -11.17
C SER A 11 -63.43 -7.49 -12.25
N THR A 12 -62.92 -6.29 -12.39
CA THR A 12 -61.72 -6.04 -13.25
C THR A 12 -60.46 -6.45 -12.48
N ARG A 13 -59.90 -7.59 -12.79
CA ARG A 13 -58.55 -7.97 -12.29
C ARG A 13 -57.53 -7.08 -12.97
N LEU A 14 -56.97 -6.13 -12.20
CA LEU A 14 -55.80 -5.40 -12.58
C LEU A 14 -54.60 -6.35 -12.51
N VAL A 15 -54.15 -6.86 -13.64
CA VAL A 15 -52.91 -7.60 -13.76
C VAL A 15 -51.79 -6.53 -13.72
N ARG A 16 -51.18 -6.34 -12.56
CA ARG A 16 -49.92 -5.55 -12.47
C ARG A 16 -48.83 -6.32 -13.21
N ALA A 17 -48.47 -5.84 -14.38
CA ALA A 17 -47.28 -6.30 -15.08
C ALA A 17 -46.06 -5.82 -14.23
N PHE A 18 -45.45 -6.76 -13.53
CA PHE A 18 -44.13 -6.49 -12.95
C PHE A 18 -43.15 -6.37 -14.11
N ALA A 19 -42.75 -5.15 -14.43
CA ALA A 19 -41.60 -4.94 -15.28
C ALA A 19 -40.40 -5.53 -14.57
N THR A 20 -39.85 -6.61 -15.08
CA THR A 20 -38.54 -7.12 -14.67
C THR A 20 -37.54 -5.99 -14.95
N VAL A 21 -37.11 -5.33 -13.89
CA VAL A 21 -35.96 -4.42 -13.98
C VAL A 21 -34.78 -5.32 -14.32
N GLN A 22 -34.39 -5.31 -15.59
CA GLN A 22 -33.11 -5.94 -15.98
C GLN A 22 -32.03 -5.16 -15.25
N GLU A 23 -31.37 -5.82 -14.31
CA GLU A 23 -30.17 -5.24 -13.72
C GLU A 23 -29.20 -4.91 -14.85
N PRO A 24 -28.60 -3.71 -14.82
CA PRO A 24 -27.63 -3.37 -15.84
C PRO A 24 -26.53 -4.45 -15.83
N PRO A 25 -26.00 -4.83 -16.99
CA PRO A 25 -24.96 -5.86 -17.05
C PRO A 25 -23.79 -5.45 -16.16
N VAL A 26 -23.37 -6.38 -15.30
CA VAL A 26 -22.24 -6.15 -14.40
C VAL A 26 -21.01 -5.89 -15.25
N ARG A 27 -20.42 -4.72 -15.09
CA ARG A 27 -19.23 -4.33 -15.85
C ARG A 27 -18.05 -5.23 -15.45
N ARG A 28 -17.40 -5.82 -16.44
CA ARG A 28 -16.15 -6.56 -16.26
C ARG A 28 -14.98 -5.58 -16.29
N TYR A 29 -14.05 -5.74 -15.36
CA TYR A 29 -12.84 -4.91 -15.25
C TYR A 29 -11.63 -5.73 -15.72
N GLY A 30 -10.52 -5.05 -16.11
CA GLY A 30 -9.30 -5.71 -16.54
C GLY A 30 -9.13 -5.82 -18.05
N GLY A 31 -9.89 -4.99 -18.76
CA GLY A 31 -9.82 -4.93 -20.23
C GLY A 31 -8.92 -3.83 -20.75
N LEU A 32 -7.88 -3.41 -20.02
CA LEU A 32 -7.02 -2.30 -20.44
C LEU A 32 -6.32 -2.65 -21.76
N LYS A 33 -6.56 -1.83 -22.77
CA LYS A 33 -5.95 -2.00 -24.10
C LYS A 33 -4.57 -1.37 -24.13
N ASP A 34 -3.67 -1.88 -24.95
CA ASP A 34 -2.30 -1.37 -25.03
C ASP A 34 -2.25 0.13 -25.36
N GLN A 35 -3.15 0.61 -26.19
CA GLN A 35 -3.26 2.04 -26.53
C GLN A 35 -3.63 2.91 -25.32
N ASP A 36 -4.20 2.34 -24.28
CA ASP A 36 -4.63 3.05 -23.08
C ASP A 36 -3.59 2.96 -21.95
N ARG A 37 -2.56 2.14 -22.11
CA ARG A 37 -1.46 2.06 -21.14
C ARG A 37 -0.69 3.37 -21.07
N ILE A 38 -0.34 3.77 -19.87
CA ILE A 38 0.46 4.97 -19.61
C ILE A 38 1.96 4.61 -19.66
N PHE A 39 2.33 3.46 -19.06
CA PHE A 39 3.72 3.04 -18.94
C PHE A 39 4.05 2.08 -20.10
N THR A 40 4.62 2.64 -21.15
CA THR A 40 4.83 1.94 -22.43
C THR A 40 6.23 1.38 -22.62
N ASN A 41 7.12 1.56 -21.63
CA ASN A 41 8.49 1.05 -21.70
C ASN A 41 8.90 0.26 -20.46
N ALA A 42 7.97 -0.40 -19.81
CA ALA A 42 8.32 -1.34 -18.73
C ALA A 42 9.35 -2.35 -19.27
N TYR A 43 10.36 -2.67 -18.47
CA TYR A 43 11.46 -3.57 -18.81
C TYR A 43 12.46 -3.01 -19.86
N CYS A 44 12.43 -1.71 -20.11
CA CYS A 44 13.42 -1.04 -21.00
C CYS A 44 13.53 -1.70 -22.38
N ARG A 45 12.39 -2.09 -22.96
CA ARG A 45 12.34 -2.71 -24.29
C ARG A 45 12.60 -1.69 -25.41
N HIS A 46 12.49 -0.42 -25.08
CA HIS A 46 12.68 0.69 -26.01
C HIS A 46 13.62 1.72 -25.40
N ASP A 47 14.11 2.64 -26.21
CA ASP A 47 14.96 3.73 -25.75
C ASP A 47 14.29 4.51 -24.61
N HIS A 48 14.95 4.60 -23.47
CA HIS A 48 14.47 5.34 -22.28
C HIS A 48 14.87 6.82 -22.30
N GLY A 49 15.75 7.22 -23.23
CA GLY A 49 16.19 8.61 -23.39
C GLY A 49 15.11 9.51 -23.99
N LEU A 50 15.42 10.79 -24.11
CA LEU A 50 14.47 11.82 -24.55
C LEU A 50 13.79 11.50 -25.89
N LYS A 51 14.58 11.05 -26.88
CA LYS A 51 14.02 10.74 -28.21
C LYS A 51 12.99 9.61 -28.14
N GLY A 52 13.34 8.55 -27.41
CA GLY A 52 12.42 7.42 -27.20
C GLY A 52 11.17 7.84 -26.43
N ALA A 53 11.32 8.64 -25.39
CA ALA A 53 10.19 9.16 -24.62
C ALA A 53 9.25 9.99 -25.49
N GLN A 54 9.79 10.89 -26.30
CA GLN A 54 9.00 11.74 -27.22
C GLN A 54 8.29 10.89 -28.27
N SER A 55 8.91 9.84 -28.79
CA SER A 55 8.28 8.96 -29.78
C SER A 55 7.07 8.20 -29.17
N ARG A 56 7.05 8.03 -27.86
CA ARG A 56 5.93 7.39 -27.12
C ARG A 56 4.91 8.40 -26.58
N GLY A 57 5.10 9.72 -26.88
CA GLY A 57 4.13 10.75 -26.55
C GLY A 57 4.44 11.57 -25.29
N ASP A 58 5.55 11.31 -24.61
CA ASP A 58 5.98 12.15 -23.50
C ASP A 58 6.43 13.51 -24.03
N TRP A 59 6.25 14.56 -23.22
CA TRP A 59 6.55 15.95 -23.57
C TRP A 59 5.67 16.52 -24.68
N HIS A 60 4.70 15.74 -25.20
CA HIS A 60 3.79 16.23 -26.24
C HIS A 60 2.83 17.25 -25.65
N ARG A 61 2.85 18.47 -26.20
CA ARG A 61 1.98 19.59 -25.80
C ARG A 61 2.06 19.93 -24.30
N THR A 62 3.19 19.66 -23.67
CA THR A 62 3.38 19.97 -22.23
C THR A 62 3.27 21.46 -21.97
N LYS A 63 3.78 22.30 -22.89
CA LYS A 63 3.61 23.75 -22.82
C LYS A 63 2.13 24.15 -22.66
N ASP A 64 1.25 23.51 -23.44
CA ASP A 64 -0.18 23.83 -23.41
C ASP A 64 -0.79 23.50 -22.04
N ILE A 65 -0.36 22.38 -21.46
CA ILE A 65 -0.79 21.97 -20.11
C ILE A 65 -0.37 23.04 -19.07
N LEU A 66 0.89 23.47 -19.13
CA LEU A 66 1.43 24.45 -18.18
C LEU A 66 0.68 25.80 -18.28
N LEU A 67 0.38 26.24 -19.51
CA LEU A 67 -0.33 27.49 -19.77
C LEU A 67 -1.78 27.48 -19.27
N LYS A 68 -2.41 26.32 -19.15
CA LYS A 68 -3.77 26.22 -18.59
C LYS A 68 -3.80 26.50 -17.08
N GLY A 69 -2.66 26.38 -16.41
CA GLY A 69 -2.50 26.79 -15.03
C GLY A 69 -2.89 25.73 -13.99
N ASP A 70 -2.63 26.11 -12.76
CA ASP A 70 -2.74 25.22 -11.59
C ASP A 70 -4.16 24.70 -11.35
N ASN A 71 -5.16 25.59 -11.40
CA ASN A 71 -6.55 25.22 -11.13
C ASN A 71 -7.07 24.20 -12.15
N TRP A 72 -6.69 24.36 -13.43
CA TRP A 72 -7.11 23.43 -14.47
C TRP A 72 -6.46 22.06 -14.26
N ILE A 73 -5.14 22.04 -13.97
CA ILE A 73 -4.42 20.77 -13.75
C ILE A 73 -5.03 20.04 -12.53
N ILE A 74 -5.23 20.76 -11.42
CA ILE A 74 -5.86 20.19 -10.21
C ILE A 74 -7.26 19.65 -10.53
N GLY A 75 -8.02 20.41 -11.35
CA GLY A 75 -9.35 20.00 -11.81
C GLY A 75 -9.28 18.66 -12.54
N GLN A 76 -8.39 18.53 -13.53
CA GLN A 76 -8.23 17.29 -14.29
C GLN A 76 -7.87 16.11 -13.37
N VAL A 77 -7.00 16.34 -12.38
CA VAL A 77 -6.59 15.28 -11.44
C VAL A 77 -7.73 14.92 -10.46
N LYS A 78 -8.55 15.90 -10.06
CA LYS A 78 -9.76 15.62 -9.24
C LYS A 78 -10.77 14.82 -10.06
N ASP A 79 -11.07 15.27 -11.28
CA ASP A 79 -12.04 14.60 -12.17
C ASP A 79 -11.61 13.18 -12.52
N SER A 80 -10.31 12.92 -12.57
CA SER A 80 -9.76 11.58 -12.85
C SER A 80 -10.00 10.59 -11.72
N GLY A 81 -10.30 11.05 -10.51
CA GLY A 81 -10.41 10.19 -9.34
C GLY A 81 -9.10 9.56 -8.91
N LEU A 82 -7.96 10.07 -9.38
CA LEU A 82 -6.63 9.52 -9.05
C LEU A 82 -6.40 9.51 -7.54
N ARG A 83 -6.15 8.32 -7.00
CA ARG A 83 -5.72 8.13 -5.61
C ARG A 83 -4.23 7.84 -5.58
N GLY A 84 -3.56 8.27 -4.52
CA GLY A 84 -2.13 8.06 -4.34
C GLY A 84 -1.71 6.60 -4.50
N ARG A 85 -0.68 6.35 -5.30
CA ARG A 85 -0.18 5.00 -5.63
C ARG A 85 0.93 4.52 -4.68
N GLY A 86 1.19 5.27 -3.62
CA GLY A 86 2.18 4.89 -2.60
C GLY A 86 1.66 3.97 -1.50
N GLY A 87 0.42 3.51 -1.61
CA GLY A 87 -0.20 2.58 -0.66
C GLY A 87 -1.40 3.14 0.11
N ALA A 88 -1.32 4.39 0.57
CA ALA A 88 -2.38 5.00 1.41
C ALA A 88 -3.65 5.40 0.65
N GLY A 89 -3.58 5.57 -0.67
CA GLY A 89 -4.76 5.84 -1.49
C GLY A 89 -5.44 7.18 -1.28
N PHE A 90 -4.77 8.20 -0.76
CA PHE A 90 -5.36 9.52 -0.53
C PHE A 90 -5.66 10.20 -1.89
N PRO A 91 -6.82 10.89 -2.06
CA PRO A 91 -7.15 11.55 -3.33
C PRO A 91 -6.11 12.60 -3.72
N SER A 92 -5.43 12.39 -4.87
CA SER A 92 -4.25 13.17 -5.25
C SER A 92 -4.59 14.62 -5.58
N GLY A 93 -5.67 14.86 -6.32
CA GLY A 93 -6.09 16.22 -6.66
C GLY A 93 -6.46 17.06 -5.43
N LEU A 94 -7.02 16.42 -4.41
CA LEU A 94 -7.29 17.07 -3.13
C LEU A 94 -5.98 17.38 -2.40
N LYS A 95 -5.04 16.43 -2.35
CA LYS A 95 -3.74 16.65 -1.69
C LYS A 95 -2.99 17.82 -2.32
N TRP A 96 -2.98 17.89 -3.66
CA TRP A 96 -2.30 18.97 -4.37
C TRP A 96 -2.96 20.35 -4.15
N SER A 97 -4.30 20.38 -4.02
CA SER A 97 -4.99 21.65 -3.77
C SER A 97 -4.67 22.27 -2.40
N PHE A 98 -4.15 21.49 -1.46
CA PHE A 98 -3.73 22.03 -0.15
C PHE A 98 -2.55 23.01 -0.28
N MET A 99 -1.79 22.96 -1.36
CA MET A 99 -0.70 23.89 -1.61
C MET A 99 -1.22 25.29 -2.01
N ASN A 100 -2.42 25.36 -2.61
CA ASN A 100 -2.99 26.60 -3.14
C ASN A 100 -4.15 27.10 -2.26
N LYS A 101 -3.91 27.18 -0.94
CA LYS A 101 -4.88 27.73 0.02
C LYS A 101 -5.10 29.22 -0.25
N PRO A 102 -6.27 29.80 0.09
CA PRO A 102 -6.51 31.24 -0.09
C PRO A 102 -5.37 32.05 0.52
N GLY A 103 -4.86 32.97 -0.28
CA GLY A 103 -3.76 33.86 0.13
C GLY A 103 -2.36 33.29 -0.07
N TRP A 104 -2.23 32.12 -0.70
CA TRP A 104 -0.91 31.51 -0.94
C TRP A 104 0.03 32.43 -1.74
N GLU A 105 -0.51 33.29 -2.58
CA GLU A 105 0.27 34.22 -3.39
C GLU A 105 1.05 35.24 -2.54
N LYS A 106 0.59 35.46 -1.31
CA LYS A 106 1.26 36.37 -0.36
C LYS A 106 2.45 35.73 0.35
N ASP A 107 2.50 34.38 0.35
CA ASP A 107 3.59 33.61 0.97
C ASP A 107 4.79 33.61 0.02
N LYS A 108 5.86 34.27 0.40
CA LYS A 108 7.07 34.42 -0.43
C LYS A 108 8.01 33.21 -0.36
N ARG A 109 7.73 32.24 0.52
CA ARG A 109 8.55 31.01 0.59
C ARG A 109 8.44 30.22 -0.69
N PRO A 110 9.54 29.62 -1.18
CA PRO A 110 9.45 28.69 -2.31
C PRO A 110 8.55 27.50 -1.93
N ARG A 111 8.04 26.82 -2.93
CA ARG A 111 7.17 25.63 -2.75
C ARG A 111 7.85 24.44 -3.39
N TYR A 112 7.69 23.29 -2.77
CA TYR A 112 8.40 22.11 -3.24
C TYR A 112 7.44 20.94 -3.48
N LEU A 113 7.71 20.22 -4.56
CA LEU A 113 7.22 18.86 -4.76
C LEU A 113 8.34 17.93 -4.30
N VAL A 114 8.02 16.97 -3.46
CA VAL A 114 8.95 15.90 -3.13
C VAL A 114 8.37 14.60 -3.69
N VAL A 115 9.14 13.92 -4.53
CA VAL A 115 8.71 12.64 -5.09
C VAL A 115 9.31 11.52 -4.25
N ASN A 116 8.42 10.72 -3.69
CA ASN A 116 8.81 9.57 -2.89
C ASN A 116 9.10 8.38 -3.80
N ALA A 117 10.39 8.11 -3.98
CA ALA A 117 10.93 6.96 -4.72
C ALA A 117 11.70 6.02 -3.76
N ASP A 118 11.37 6.08 -2.46
CA ASP A 118 11.94 5.17 -1.46
C ASP A 118 11.05 3.91 -1.39
N GLU A 119 11.16 3.07 -2.42
CA GLU A 119 10.33 1.88 -2.59
C GLU A 119 10.87 0.72 -1.75
N GLY A 120 10.59 0.76 -0.45
CA GLY A 120 11.10 -0.21 0.51
C GLY A 120 10.15 -1.34 0.89
N GLU A 121 8.87 -1.28 0.46
CA GLU A 121 7.88 -2.30 0.84
C GLU A 121 8.19 -3.64 0.17
N PRO A 122 8.40 -4.72 0.95
CA PRO A 122 8.69 -6.03 0.36
C PRO A 122 7.59 -6.49 -0.62
N GLY A 123 8.03 -6.96 -1.80
CA GLY A 123 7.14 -7.35 -2.88
C GLY A 123 6.84 -6.27 -3.90
N THR A 124 7.24 -5.01 -3.63
CA THR A 124 6.94 -3.85 -4.48
C THR A 124 8.17 -3.46 -5.30
N CYS A 125 7.99 -3.23 -6.60
CA CYS A 125 9.07 -2.85 -7.53
C CYS A 125 8.56 -2.03 -8.73
N LYS A 126 7.38 -1.44 -8.63
CA LYS A 126 6.76 -0.69 -9.73
C LYS A 126 7.44 0.64 -10.02
N ASP A 127 7.85 1.36 -8.97
CA ASP A 127 8.51 2.65 -9.11
C ASP A 127 9.91 2.48 -9.72
N ARG A 128 10.57 1.38 -9.37
CA ARG A 128 11.83 0.95 -9.97
C ARG A 128 11.69 0.83 -11.49
N GLU A 129 10.64 0.16 -11.97
CA GLU A 129 10.41 -0.02 -13.41
C GLU A 129 10.13 1.30 -14.12
N ILE A 130 9.39 2.21 -13.49
CA ILE A 130 9.16 3.57 -14.05
C ILE A 130 10.50 4.30 -14.20
N MET A 131 11.31 4.31 -13.14
CA MET A 131 12.58 5.03 -13.14
C MET A 131 13.59 4.45 -14.16
N ARG A 132 13.51 3.13 -14.43
CA ARG A 132 14.35 2.48 -15.43
C ARG A 132 13.90 2.73 -16.86
N GLY A 133 12.61 2.48 -17.12
CA GLY A 133 12.08 2.42 -18.47
C GLY A 133 11.49 3.71 -19.00
N ASP A 134 10.82 4.47 -18.12
CA ASP A 134 10.11 5.70 -18.48
C ASP A 134 10.54 6.89 -17.59
N PRO A 135 11.87 7.15 -17.40
CA PRO A 135 12.28 8.23 -16.49
C PRO A 135 11.82 9.62 -16.94
N HIS A 136 11.70 9.87 -18.24
CA HIS A 136 11.19 11.14 -18.76
C HIS A 136 9.73 11.38 -18.40
N LYS A 137 8.93 10.31 -18.30
CA LYS A 137 7.53 10.41 -17.86
C LYS A 137 7.47 10.91 -16.42
N LEU A 138 8.40 10.45 -15.57
CA LEU A 138 8.51 10.94 -14.20
C LEU A 138 8.94 12.40 -14.15
N VAL A 139 9.95 12.79 -14.94
CA VAL A 139 10.47 14.17 -14.98
C VAL A 139 9.38 15.14 -15.49
N GLU A 140 8.68 14.76 -16.56
CA GLU A 140 7.53 15.52 -17.07
C GLU A 140 6.43 15.59 -16.00
N GLY A 141 6.19 14.49 -15.31
CA GLY A 141 5.23 14.43 -14.21
C GLY A 141 5.57 15.40 -13.10
N CYS A 142 6.86 15.53 -12.75
CA CYS A 142 7.32 16.52 -11.77
C CYS A 142 6.97 17.94 -12.20
N LEU A 143 7.21 18.28 -13.48
CA LEU A 143 6.91 19.61 -14.00
C LEU A 143 5.40 19.92 -13.97
N VAL A 144 4.58 18.96 -14.43
CA VAL A 144 3.11 19.15 -14.46
C VAL A 144 2.52 19.22 -13.05
N ALA A 145 2.94 18.30 -12.16
CA ALA A 145 2.48 18.32 -10.76
C ALA A 145 3.02 19.56 -10.03
N GLY A 146 4.27 19.95 -10.32
CA GLY A 146 4.85 21.18 -9.79
C GLY A 146 4.04 22.40 -10.17
N ARG A 147 3.66 22.51 -11.45
CA ARG A 147 2.82 23.63 -11.94
C ARG A 147 1.45 23.65 -11.23
N ALA A 148 0.85 22.49 -11.01
CA ALA A 148 -0.42 22.37 -10.28
C ALA A 148 -0.32 22.97 -8.87
N MET A 149 0.83 22.84 -8.22
CA MET A 149 1.06 23.27 -6.84
C MET A 149 1.83 24.58 -6.74
N ASN A 150 2.12 25.21 -7.86
CA ASN A 150 2.95 26.42 -7.95
C ASN A 150 4.31 26.21 -7.26
N ALA A 151 4.88 25.03 -7.42
CA ALA A 151 6.17 24.65 -6.84
C ALA A 151 7.31 25.21 -7.70
N THR A 152 8.41 25.60 -7.07
CA THR A 152 9.62 26.08 -7.77
C THR A 152 10.56 24.96 -8.15
N ALA A 153 10.46 23.81 -7.44
CA ALA A 153 11.35 22.68 -7.70
C ALA A 153 10.72 21.37 -7.22
N ALA A 154 11.22 20.27 -7.79
CA ALA A 154 10.97 18.92 -7.31
C ALA A 154 12.26 18.27 -6.82
N TYR A 155 12.18 17.55 -5.70
CA TYR A 155 13.22 16.67 -5.20
C TYR A 155 12.73 15.23 -5.34
N ILE A 156 13.42 14.42 -6.13
CA ILE A 156 13.12 12.99 -6.28
C ILE A 156 14.00 12.24 -5.29
N TYR A 157 13.41 11.76 -4.20
CA TYR A 157 14.11 11.01 -3.16
C TYR A 157 14.10 9.54 -3.53
N ILE A 158 15.26 9.03 -3.91
CA ILE A 158 15.42 7.66 -4.43
C ILE A 158 16.11 6.80 -3.38
N ARG A 159 15.56 5.62 -3.12
CA ARG A 159 16.12 4.60 -2.24
C ARG A 159 17.61 4.38 -2.55
N GLY A 160 18.43 4.30 -1.51
CA GLY A 160 19.89 4.23 -1.65
C GLY A 160 20.40 3.08 -2.51
N GLU A 161 19.70 1.94 -2.47
CA GLU A 161 20.03 0.74 -3.24
C GLU A 161 19.74 0.88 -4.74
N PHE A 162 18.94 1.87 -5.15
CA PHE A 162 18.53 2.07 -6.54
C PHE A 162 19.53 2.97 -7.29
N TYR A 163 20.78 2.53 -7.38
CA TYR A 163 21.86 3.29 -8.04
C TYR A 163 21.60 3.47 -9.53
N GLN A 164 21.27 2.38 -10.23
CA GLN A 164 21.03 2.40 -11.67
C GLN A 164 19.81 3.25 -12.01
N GLU A 165 18.74 3.08 -11.23
CA GLU A 165 17.50 3.84 -11.39
C GLU A 165 17.75 5.34 -11.20
N ALA A 166 18.53 5.70 -10.19
CA ALA A 166 18.92 7.08 -9.94
C ALA A 166 19.74 7.65 -11.11
N SER A 167 20.61 6.82 -11.71
CA SER A 167 21.40 7.21 -12.87
C SER A 167 20.54 7.50 -14.10
N HIS A 168 19.53 6.63 -14.37
CA HIS A 168 18.60 6.85 -15.50
C HIS A 168 17.76 8.11 -15.28
N VAL A 169 17.26 8.35 -14.06
CA VAL A 169 16.50 9.56 -13.74
C VAL A 169 17.39 10.80 -13.90
N GLN A 170 18.64 10.75 -13.40
CA GLN A 170 19.56 11.88 -13.53
C GLN A 170 19.89 12.16 -15.00
N GLN A 171 20.05 11.12 -15.82
CA GLN A 171 20.23 11.26 -17.26
C GLN A 171 19.03 11.97 -17.89
N ALA A 172 17.82 11.53 -17.58
CA ALA A 172 16.60 12.13 -18.12
C ALA A 172 16.47 13.62 -17.70
N ILE A 173 16.82 13.94 -16.46
CA ILE A 173 16.87 15.32 -15.97
C ILE A 173 17.84 16.16 -16.81
N ASN A 174 19.07 15.64 -17.01
CA ASN A 174 20.09 16.34 -17.78
C ASN A 174 19.65 16.58 -19.24
N GLU A 175 19.01 15.57 -19.85
CA GLU A 175 18.46 15.67 -21.19
C GLU A 175 17.32 16.72 -21.26
N ALA A 176 16.45 16.73 -20.25
CA ALA A 176 15.33 17.69 -20.17
C ALA A 176 15.85 19.13 -20.03
N TYR A 177 16.89 19.37 -19.21
CA TYR A 177 17.52 20.69 -19.11
C TYR A 177 18.12 21.13 -20.45
N ARG A 178 18.90 20.24 -21.11
CA ARG A 178 19.54 20.56 -22.41
C ARG A 178 18.49 20.91 -23.49
N ALA A 179 17.31 20.28 -23.39
CA ALA A 179 16.23 20.49 -24.35
C ALA A 179 15.31 21.66 -23.97
N GLY A 180 15.57 22.36 -22.85
CA GLY A 180 14.73 23.47 -22.39
C GLY A 180 13.36 23.03 -21.89
N LEU A 181 13.22 21.78 -21.50
CA LEU A 181 11.94 21.23 -21.04
C LEU A 181 11.70 21.52 -19.55
N ILE A 182 12.78 21.70 -18.78
CA ILE A 182 12.76 22.11 -17.38
C ILE A 182 13.81 23.23 -17.18
N GLY A 183 13.86 23.80 -15.98
CA GLY A 183 14.73 24.93 -15.67
C GLY A 183 14.00 26.25 -15.92
N LYS A 184 14.75 27.27 -16.35
CA LYS A 184 14.16 28.58 -16.68
C LYS A 184 13.25 28.47 -17.89
N ASN A 185 12.09 29.07 -17.82
CA ASN A 185 11.11 29.11 -18.90
C ASN A 185 10.81 27.69 -19.43
N ALA A 186 10.51 26.76 -18.53
CA ALA A 186 10.30 25.35 -18.85
C ALA A 186 9.30 25.18 -20.02
N CYS A 187 9.70 24.40 -21.04
CA CYS A 187 8.90 24.18 -22.26
C CYS A 187 8.51 25.50 -22.99
N GLY A 188 9.18 26.60 -22.70
CA GLY A 188 8.80 27.90 -23.27
C GLY A 188 7.47 28.46 -22.74
N SER A 189 7.10 28.12 -21.51
CA SER A 189 5.81 28.46 -20.87
C SER A 189 5.87 29.73 -20.00
N GLY A 190 7.07 30.21 -19.68
CA GLY A 190 7.24 31.29 -18.70
C GLY A 190 7.33 30.80 -17.26
N TYR A 191 7.21 29.49 -17.03
CA TYR A 191 7.28 28.89 -15.69
C TYR A 191 8.69 28.34 -15.45
N ASP A 192 9.31 28.74 -14.34
CA ASP A 192 10.63 28.26 -13.93
C ASP A 192 10.46 27.06 -12.99
N PHE A 193 11.16 25.97 -13.29
CA PHE A 193 11.01 24.75 -12.48
C PHE A 193 12.24 23.86 -12.55
N ASP A 194 12.82 23.55 -11.42
CA ASP A 194 14.00 22.69 -11.31
C ASP A 194 13.66 21.31 -10.78
N VAL A 195 14.47 20.31 -11.17
CA VAL A 195 14.32 18.92 -10.69
C VAL A 195 15.66 18.41 -10.21
N TYR A 196 15.66 17.88 -8.98
CA TYR A 196 16.87 17.36 -8.31
C TYR A 196 16.66 15.91 -7.88
N VAL A 197 17.72 15.11 -7.99
CA VAL A 197 17.75 13.76 -7.40
C VAL A 197 18.43 13.85 -6.03
N HIS A 198 17.81 13.23 -5.04
CA HIS A 198 18.41 13.01 -3.72
C HIS A 198 18.41 11.51 -3.45
N ARG A 199 19.58 10.94 -3.11
CA ARG A 199 19.68 9.51 -2.81
C ARG A 199 19.63 9.29 -1.31
N GLY A 200 18.75 8.39 -0.89
CA GLY A 200 18.65 7.93 0.50
C GLY A 200 19.78 6.94 0.83
N ALA A 201 19.75 6.42 2.04
CA ALA A 201 20.76 5.49 2.56
C ALA A 201 20.15 4.13 2.99
N GLY A 202 19.00 3.75 2.43
CA GLY A 202 18.42 2.42 2.60
C GLY A 202 17.46 2.25 3.78
N ALA A 203 17.13 3.32 4.51
CA ALA A 203 16.21 3.21 5.64
C ALA A 203 14.76 3.22 5.18
N TYR A 204 14.03 2.14 5.44
CA TYR A 204 12.61 1.99 5.09
C TYR A 204 11.75 3.15 5.62
N ILE A 205 12.06 3.64 6.85
CA ILE A 205 11.28 4.72 7.47
C ILE A 205 11.33 6.02 6.64
N CYS A 206 12.36 6.21 5.81
CA CYS A 206 12.46 7.38 4.93
C CYS A 206 11.44 7.36 3.79
N GLY A 207 10.66 6.27 3.65
CA GLY A 207 9.45 6.24 2.83
C GLY A 207 8.25 6.94 3.47
N GLU A 208 8.30 7.24 4.79
CA GLU A 208 7.28 8.09 5.43
C GLU A 208 7.52 9.55 5.07
N GLU A 209 6.44 10.28 4.68
CA GLU A 209 6.58 11.60 4.04
C GLU A 209 7.40 12.62 4.85
N THR A 210 7.30 12.63 6.17
CA THR A 210 8.03 13.63 6.99
C THR A 210 9.43 13.14 7.37
N ALA A 211 9.65 11.84 7.52
CA ALA A 211 10.99 11.27 7.68
C ALA A 211 11.83 11.48 6.42
N LEU A 212 11.20 11.36 5.25
CA LEU A 212 11.82 11.65 3.96
C LEU A 212 12.28 13.12 3.89
N ILE A 213 11.41 14.06 4.33
CA ILE A 213 11.75 15.48 4.39
C ILE A 213 12.95 15.70 5.34
N GLU A 214 12.94 15.11 6.53
CA GLU A 214 14.05 15.21 7.48
C GLU A 214 15.37 14.71 6.87
N SER A 215 15.29 13.59 6.11
CA SER A 215 16.46 13.02 5.44
C SER A 215 17.02 13.95 4.35
N ILE A 216 16.16 14.57 3.54
CA ILE A 216 16.63 15.56 2.54
C ILE A 216 17.32 16.74 3.22
N GLU A 217 16.82 17.14 4.39
CA GLU A 217 17.40 18.24 5.19
C GLU A 217 18.73 17.86 5.86
N GLY A 218 19.23 16.62 5.67
CA GLY A 218 20.49 16.17 6.26
C GLY A 218 20.38 15.73 7.72
N LYS A 219 19.16 15.52 8.18
CA LYS A 219 18.89 15.08 9.55
C LYS A 219 18.62 13.58 9.59
N GLN A 220 18.52 13.01 10.79
CA GLN A 220 18.04 11.64 10.94
C GLN A 220 16.62 11.53 10.36
N GLY A 221 16.35 10.46 9.62
CA GLY A 221 15.05 10.20 9.01
C GLY A 221 14.00 9.83 10.05
N LYS A 222 13.59 10.80 10.84
CA LYS A 222 12.58 10.63 11.89
C LYS A 222 11.32 11.41 11.55
N PRO A 223 10.14 10.78 11.55
CA PRO A 223 8.89 11.46 11.24
C PRO A 223 8.61 12.67 12.16
N ARG A 224 7.98 13.68 11.58
CA ARG A 224 7.52 14.89 12.32
C ARG A 224 6.12 14.69 12.87
N LEU A 225 5.84 15.34 13.97
CA LEU A 225 4.46 15.44 14.49
C LEU A 225 3.61 16.28 13.51
N LYS A 226 2.35 15.95 13.41
CA LYS A 226 1.36 16.69 12.63
C LYS A 226 0.20 17.10 13.53
N PRO A 227 -0.27 18.34 13.52
CA PRO A 227 0.19 19.49 12.75
C PRO A 227 1.55 20.05 13.24
N PRO A 228 2.29 20.82 12.41
CA PRO A 228 1.90 21.29 11.08
C PRO A 228 2.04 20.22 10.01
N PHE A 229 1.20 20.32 8.97
CA PHE A 229 1.27 19.42 7.83
C PHE A 229 2.34 19.93 6.83
N PRO A 230 2.95 19.05 6.02
CA PRO A 230 3.96 19.48 5.05
C PRO A 230 3.50 20.57 4.09
N ALA A 231 2.21 20.62 3.75
CA ALA A 231 1.65 21.69 2.90
C ALA A 231 1.78 23.07 3.54
N ASP A 232 1.97 23.14 4.86
CA ASP A 232 2.18 24.40 5.59
C ASP A 232 3.65 24.62 5.94
N VAL A 233 4.30 23.56 6.47
CA VAL A 233 5.71 23.60 6.92
C VAL A 233 6.35 22.24 6.59
N GLY A 234 6.92 22.15 5.39
CA GLY A 234 7.57 20.95 4.88
C GLY A 234 9.08 21.11 4.73
N LEU A 235 9.59 20.80 3.56
CA LEU A 235 11.03 20.81 3.25
C LEU A 235 11.62 22.20 3.46
N PHE A 236 12.67 22.29 4.25
CA PHE A 236 13.36 23.56 4.60
C PHE A 236 12.40 24.61 5.17
N GLY A 237 11.35 24.15 5.88
CA GLY A 237 10.34 25.05 6.45
C GLY A 237 9.33 25.61 5.42
N CYS A 238 9.37 25.12 4.20
CA CYS A 238 8.58 25.66 3.07
C CYS A 238 7.38 24.74 2.74
N PRO A 239 6.30 25.30 2.19
CA PRO A 239 5.16 24.47 1.77
C PRO A 239 5.58 23.35 0.83
N THR A 240 5.20 22.11 1.13
CA THR A 240 5.67 20.93 0.41
C THR A 240 4.57 19.89 0.27
N THR A 241 4.48 19.27 -0.90
CA THR A 241 3.68 18.05 -1.08
C THR A 241 4.61 16.89 -1.41
N VAL A 242 4.42 15.78 -0.68
CA VAL A 242 5.12 14.51 -0.99
C VAL A 242 4.16 13.62 -1.79
N ALA A 243 4.61 13.09 -2.92
CA ALA A 243 3.81 12.22 -3.79
C ALA A 243 4.65 11.06 -4.31
N ASN A 244 4.03 9.89 -4.50
CA ASN A 244 4.71 8.70 -5.01
C ASN A 244 5.06 8.84 -6.50
N VAL A 245 6.10 8.15 -6.94
CA VAL A 245 6.59 8.11 -8.34
C VAL A 245 5.45 7.86 -9.33
N GLU A 246 4.71 6.75 -9.15
CA GLU A 246 3.62 6.38 -10.07
C GLU A 246 2.52 7.46 -10.11
N THR A 247 2.19 8.04 -8.95
CA THR A 247 1.18 9.11 -8.86
C THR A 247 1.57 10.32 -9.69
N VAL A 248 2.85 10.71 -9.63
CA VAL A 248 3.37 11.88 -10.34
C VAL A 248 3.48 11.59 -11.84
N ALA A 249 3.98 10.41 -12.19
CA ALA A 249 4.24 10.03 -13.58
C ALA A 249 2.97 9.93 -14.45
N VAL A 250 1.80 9.62 -13.86
CA VAL A 250 0.55 9.52 -14.64
C VAL A 250 -0.07 10.89 -14.96
N ALA A 251 0.30 11.94 -14.22
CA ALA A 251 -0.36 13.25 -14.32
C ALA A 251 -0.34 13.89 -15.72
N PRO A 252 0.80 13.89 -16.46
CA PRO A 252 0.79 14.45 -17.81
C PRO A 252 -0.19 13.76 -18.74
N THR A 253 -0.28 12.43 -18.67
CA THR A 253 -1.20 11.65 -19.51
C THR A 253 -2.65 11.95 -19.15
N ILE A 254 -2.96 12.09 -17.86
CA ILE A 254 -4.30 12.51 -17.41
C ILE A 254 -4.64 13.88 -18.01
N CYS A 255 -3.71 14.83 -17.95
CA CYS A 255 -3.94 16.18 -18.49
C CYS A 255 -4.08 16.17 -20.04
N ARG A 256 -3.38 15.27 -20.73
CA ARG A 256 -3.46 15.16 -22.19
C ARG A 256 -4.76 14.50 -22.68
N ARG A 257 -5.16 13.40 -22.00
CA ARG A 257 -6.32 12.61 -22.42
C ARG A 257 -7.62 13.03 -21.70
N GLY A 258 -7.50 13.79 -20.61
CA GLY A 258 -8.61 14.27 -19.80
C GLY A 258 -8.86 13.41 -18.56
N GLY A 259 -9.30 14.07 -17.47
CA GLY A 259 -9.63 13.39 -16.22
C GLY A 259 -10.71 12.33 -16.41
N ALA A 260 -11.73 12.65 -17.21
CA ALA A 260 -12.84 11.71 -17.49
C ALA A 260 -12.38 10.43 -18.20
N TRP A 261 -11.36 10.54 -19.09
CA TRP A 261 -10.77 9.34 -19.71
C TRP A 261 -10.17 8.41 -18.66
N PHE A 262 -9.37 8.95 -17.75
CA PHE A 262 -8.76 8.14 -16.69
C PHE A 262 -9.83 7.57 -15.74
N ALA A 263 -10.86 8.36 -15.43
CA ALA A 263 -11.98 7.95 -14.57
C ALA A 263 -12.85 6.86 -15.22
N SER A 264 -12.73 6.65 -16.53
CA SER A 264 -13.50 5.61 -17.22
C SER A 264 -13.00 4.18 -16.92
N PHE A 265 -11.78 4.05 -16.36
CA PHE A 265 -11.22 2.77 -15.91
C PHE A 265 -11.51 2.57 -14.43
N GLY A 266 -11.66 1.32 -14.02
CA GLY A 266 -11.95 0.97 -12.63
C GLY A 266 -13.37 1.32 -12.20
N ARG A 267 -13.70 1.00 -10.96
CA ARG A 267 -15.02 1.32 -10.41
C ARG A 267 -14.99 2.65 -9.64
N ALA A 268 -16.16 3.18 -9.34
CA ALA A 268 -16.30 4.43 -8.58
C ALA A 268 -15.45 4.41 -7.31
N ARG A 269 -14.76 5.50 -7.03
CA ARG A 269 -13.79 5.69 -5.93
C ARG A 269 -12.47 4.90 -6.09
N ASN A 270 -12.39 4.03 -7.12
CA ASN A 270 -11.19 3.25 -7.45
C ASN A 270 -10.88 3.36 -8.93
N GLN A 271 -10.86 4.59 -9.43
CA GLN A 271 -10.68 4.87 -10.86
C GLN A 271 -9.23 4.78 -11.30
N GLY A 272 -9.09 4.59 -12.61
CA GLY A 272 -7.83 4.68 -13.31
C GLY A 272 -7.10 3.37 -13.47
N THR A 273 -5.85 3.49 -13.91
CA THR A 273 -4.92 2.37 -14.04
C THR A 273 -3.95 2.33 -12.85
N LYS A 274 -3.28 1.20 -12.68
CA LYS A 274 -2.26 1.01 -11.64
C LYS A 274 -1.22 0.02 -12.12
N LEU A 275 0.02 0.23 -11.72
CA LEU A 275 1.08 -0.79 -11.87
C LEU A 275 0.96 -1.82 -10.74
N PHE A 276 0.78 -3.07 -11.12
CA PHE A 276 0.73 -4.21 -10.21
C PHE A 276 2.07 -4.96 -10.29
N CYS A 277 2.66 -5.25 -9.13
CA CYS A 277 3.89 -6.04 -9.02
C CYS A 277 3.47 -7.48 -8.74
N ILE A 278 3.77 -8.38 -9.66
CA ILE A 278 3.41 -9.79 -9.54
C ILE A 278 4.69 -10.59 -9.46
N SER A 279 4.93 -11.27 -8.35
CA SER A 279 6.17 -12.00 -8.10
C SER A 279 5.90 -13.32 -7.39
N GLY A 280 6.94 -14.12 -7.19
CA GLY A 280 6.83 -15.44 -6.61
C GLY A 280 6.81 -16.52 -7.70
N HIS A 281 6.03 -17.57 -7.49
CA HIS A 281 6.06 -18.75 -8.37
C HIS A 281 5.12 -18.60 -9.58
N VAL A 282 5.27 -17.53 -10.33
CA VAL A 282 4.54 -17.32 -11.61
C VAL A 282 5.46 -17.62 -12.78
N ASN A 283 4.89 -18.04 -13.91
CA ASN A 283 5.70 -18.34 -15.10
C ASN A 283 6.57 -17.16 -15.51
N ASN A 284 6.00 -15.95 -15.47
CA ASN A 284 6.73 -14.73 -15.83
C ASN A 284 6.43 -13.65 -14.77
N PRO A 285 7.20 -13.60 -13.67
CA PRO A 285 7.03 -12.50 -12.70
C PRO A 285 7.15 -11.16 -13.41
N CYS A 286 6.23 -10.24 -13.12
CA CYS A 286 6.19 -9.00 -13.88
C CYS A 286 5.63 -7.82 -13.08
N VAL A 287 5.94 -6.63 -13.60
CA VAL A 287 5.24 -5.39 -13.25
C VAL A 287 4.38 -5.03 -14.45
N VAL A 288 3.08 -4.90 -14.23
CA VAL A 288 2.14 -4.66 -15.33
C VAL A 288 1.17 -3.54 -14.96
N GLU A 289 0.89 -2.68 -15.94
CA GLU A 289 -0.16 -1.68 -15.80
C GLU A 289 -1.50 -2.30 -16.19
N GLU A 290 -2.48 -2.21 -15.32
CA GLU A 290 -3.82 -2.65 -15.61
C GLU A 290 -4.86 -1.74 -14.95
N GLU A 291 -6.09 -1.87 -15.40
CA GLU A 291 -7.24 -1.15 -14.86
C GLU A 291 -7.43 -1.48 -13.37
N MET A 292 -7.69 -0.46 -12.57
CA MET A 292 -8.07 -0.67 -11.17
C MET A 292 -9.34 -1.53 -11.11
N SER A 293 -9.45 -2.31 -10.05
CA SER A 293 -10.55 -3.26 -9.83
C SER A 293 -10.51 -4.47 -10.78
N ILE A 294 -9.39 -4.69 -11.47
CA ILE A 294 -9.18 -5.94 -12.22
C ILE A 294 -9.23 -7.14 -11.25
N PRO A 295 -9.87 -8.26 -11.63
CA PRO A 295 -9.77 -9.48 -10.84
C PRO A 295 -8.32 -9.94 -10.69
N LEU A 296 -7.96 -10.37 -9.50
CA LEU A 296 -6.59 -10.82 -9.22
C LEU A 296 -6.18 -11.96 -10.17
N LYS A 297 -7.08 -12.88 -10.43
CA LYS A 297 -6.86 -13.98 -11.36
C LYS A 297 -6.54 -13.46 -12.75
N ASP A 298 -7.43 -12.62 -13.32
CA ASP A 298 -7.24 -12.05 -14.65
C ASP A 298 -5.89 -11.34 -14.76
N LEU A 299 -5.56 -10.58 -13.73
CA LEU A 299 -4.29 -9.86 -13.66
C LEU A 299 -3.10 -10.81 -13.83
N ILE A 300 -3.16 -11.95 -13.16
CA ILE A 300 -2.04 -12.88 -13.12
C ILE A 300 -1.97 -13.76 -14.39
N GLU A 301 -3.11 -14.30 -14.85
CA GLU A 301 -3.11 -15.16 -16.05
C GLU A 301 -2.79 -14.39 -17.32
N LYS A 302 -3.45 -13.24 -17.46
CA LYS A 302 -3.28 -12.39 -18.64
C LYS A 302 -1.84 -11.92 -18.81
N HIS A 303 -1.15 -11.62 -17.71
CA HIS A 303 0.15 -10.94 -17.77
C HIS A 303 1.34 -11.82 -17.40
N CYS A 304 1.12 -12.82 -16.54
CA CYS A 304 2.21 -13.70 -16.13
C CYS A 304 2.19 -15.07 -16.80
N GLY A 305 1.22 -15.31 -17.68
CA GLY A 305 1.09 -16.61 -18.39
C GLY A 305 0.78 -17.76 -17.44
N GLY A 306 0.19 -17.45 -16.29
CA GLY A 306 -0.09 -18.47 -15.29
C GLY A 306 1.09 -18.76 -14.39
N VAL A 307 0.98 -19.83 -13.62
CA VAL A 307 1.94 -20.21 -12.58
C VAL A 307 2.84 -21.35 -13.04
N ILE A 308 4.07 -21.37 -12.57
CA ILE A 308 5.04 -22.46 -12.84
C ILE A 308 4.43 -23.77 -12.36
N GLY A 309 4.32 -24.75 -13.23
CA GLY A 309 3.78 -26.05 -12.91
C GLY A 309 4.47 -26.65 -11.69
N GLY A 310 3.72 -26.79 -10.62
CA GLY A 310 4.19 -27.31 -9.36
C GLY A 310 4.47 -26.30 -8.26
N TRP A 311 4.57 -24.95 -8.52
CA TRP A 311 4.83 -23.94 -7.47
C TRP A 311 4.36 -22.52 -7.81
N UNK A 312 3.74 -21.92 -7.06
CA UNK A 312 3.31 -21.05 -6.98
C UNK A 312 2.82 -20.05 -7.38
N PHE A 313 2.65 -19.56 -7.44
CA PHE A 313 1.85 -18.36 -7.42
C PHE A 313 2.46 -17.26 -6.58
N CYS A 314 2.32 -16.03 -6.98
CA CYS A 314 2.45 -14.92 -6.05
C CYS A 314 1.29 -14.83 -5.06
N ILE A 315 0.56 -15.82 -5.02
CA ILE A 315 -0.10 -16.35 -3.89
C ILE A 315 0.89 -17.43 -3.43
N SER A 316 1.87 -17.09 -2.68
CA SER A 316 2.85 -18.04 -2.17
C SER A 316 2.12 -18.99 -1.26
N GLY A 317 1.94 -20.22 -1.65
CA GLY A 317 1.26 -21.11 -0.77
C GLY A 317 0.85 -22.43 -1.38
N HIS A 318 -0.07 -23.08 -0.74
CA HIS A 318 -0.37 -24.47 -0.93
C HIS A 318 -1.61 -24.67 -1.82
N VAL A 319 -1.45 -24.62 -3.13
CA VAL A 319 -2.49 -24.97 -4.11
C VAL A 319 -2.02 -26.14 -4.96
N ASN A 320 -2.94 -26.98 -5.46
CA ASN A 320 -2.62 -28.22 -6.18
C ASN A 320 -1.77 -27.98 -7.42
N ASN A 321 -2.16 -26.98 -8.19
CA ASN A 321 -1.36 -26.46 -9.28
C ASN A 321 -1.16 -25.00 -8.96
N PRO A 322 -0.10 -24.67 -8.24
CA PRO A 322 0.19 -23.28 -8.04
C PRO A 322 0.20 -22.62 -9.40
N CYS A 323 -0.88 -22.00 -9.74
CA CYS A 323 -1.06 -21.44 -11.06
C CYS A 323 -1.55 -20.00 -10.92
N VAL A 324 -1.11 -19.21 -11.82
CA VAL A 324 -1.65 -17.90 -12.03
C VAL A 324 -2.79 -18.08 -13.01
N VAL A 325 -3.97 -17.68 -12.65
CA VAL A 325 -5.15 -18.03 -13.44
C VAL A 325 -6.03 -16.82 -13.67
N GLU A 326 -6.72 -16.79 -14.77
CA GLU A 326 -7.48 -15.67 -15.32
C GLU A 326 -8.98 -15.84 -15.10
N GLU A 327 -9.60 -14.96 -14.35
CA GLU A 327 -11.05 -14.85 -14.18
C GLU A 327 -11.47 -13.41 -13.86
N GLU A 328 -12.75 -13.15 -13.89
CA GLU A 328 -13.29 -11.80 -13.75
C GLU A 328 -13.24 -11.26 -12.33
N MET A 329 -13.09 -9.95 -12.21
CA MET A 329 -13.34 -9.25 -10.95
C MET A 329 -14.80 -9.43 -10.56
N SER A 330 -14.98 -9.61 -9.29
CA SER A 330 -16.21 -10.06 -8.65
C SER A 330 -16.35 -11.58 -8.65
N ILE A 331 -15.36 -12.32 -9.19
CA ILE A 331 -15.31 -13.73 -8.87
C ILE A 331 -14.86 -13.84 -7.40
N PRO A 332 -15.53 -14.63 -6.59
CA PRO A 332 -15.02 -14.91 -5.25
C PRO A 332 -13.62 -15.50 -5.33
N LEU A 333 -12.75 -15.10 -4.43
CA LEU A 333 -11.37 -15.62 -4.37
C LEU A 333 -11.35 -17.16 -4.33
N LYS A 334 -12.38 -17.76 -3.77
CA LYS A 334 -12.60 -19.21 -3.79
C LYS A 334 -12.70 -19.77 -5.22
N ASP A 335 -13.60 -19.22 -6.02
CA ASP A 335 -13.81 -19.68 -7.40
C ASP A 335 -12.53 -19.50 -8.22
N LEU A 336 -11.81 -18.42 -7.97
CA LEU A 336 -10.51 -18.15 -8.56
C LEU A 336 -9.53 -19.31 -8.34
N ILE A 337 -9.41 -19.75 -7.11
CA ILE A 337 -8.46 -20.79 -6.73
C ILE A 337 -8.94 -22.18 -7.18
N GLU A 338 -10.24 -22.47 -7.03
CA GLU A 338 -10.79 -23.80 -7.39
C GLU A 338 -10.81 -24.04 -8.89
N LYS A 339 -11.29 -23.09 -9.67
CA LYS A 339 -11.43 -23.24 -11.13
C LYS A 339 -10.08 -23.42 -11.83
N HIS A 340 -9.04 -22.79 -11.35
CA HIS A 340 -7.83 -22.57 -12.16
C HIS A 340 -6.56 -23.13 -11.55
N CYS A 341 -6.42 -23.09 -10.23
CA CYS A 341 -5.28 -23.72 -9.59
C CYS A 341 -5.54 -25.20 -9.24
N GLY A 342 -6.66 -25.72 -9.70
CA GLY A 342 -7.09 -27.05 -9.26
C GLY A 342 -7.42 -27.08 -7.77
N GLY A 343 -7.69 -25.90 -7.22
CA GLY A 343 -7.97 -25.75 -5.80
C GLY A 343 -6.70 -25.58 -4.93
N VAL A 344 -6.91 -25.30 -3.67
CA VAL A 344 -5.88 -25.34 -2.64
C VAL A 344 -5.38 -26.79 -2.52
N ILE A 345 -4.10 -26.99 -2.23
CA ILE A 345 -3.58 -28.35 -1.95
C ILE A 345 -4.44 -29.00 -0.86
N GLY A 346 -5.16 -30.03 -1.22
CA GLY A 346 -6.15 -30.68 -0.36
C GLY A 346 -7.53 -30.02 -0.42
N GLY A 347 -7.81 -29.17 -1.43
CA GLY A 347 -9.10 -28.52 -1.65
C GLY A 347 -9.23 -27.15 -0.99
N TRP A 348 -10.25 -26.37 -1.41
CA TRP A 348 -10.52 -25.05 -0.83
C TRP A 348 -10.71 -25.13 0.70
N ASP A 349 -11.33 -26.21 1.16
CA ASP A 349 -11.50 -26.42 2.60
C ASP A 349 -10.15 -26.51 3.33
N ASN A 350 -9.06 -26.76 2.61
CA ASN A 350 -7.71 -26.75 3.18
C ASN A 350 -7.08 -25.35 3.21
N LEU A 351 -7.72 -24.31 2.66
CA LEU A 351 -7.25 -22.93 2.77
C LEU A 351 -7.28 -22.49 4.23
N LEU A 352 -6.22 -21.87 4.70
CA LEU A 352 -6.13 -21.28 6.04
C LEU A 352 -6.49 -19.79 5.99
N GLY A 353 -5.85 -19.05 5.10
CA GLY A 353 -6.09 -17.61 4.94
C GLY A 353 -5.16 -16.94 3.95
N ILE A 354 -5.41 -15.67 3.66
CA ILE A 354 -4.69 -14.88 2.65
C ILE A 354 -4.32 -13.50 3.22
N VAL A 355 -3.09 -13.05 2.95
CA VAL A 355 -2.68 -11.65 3.17
C VAL A 355 -2.75 -10.96 1.81
N PRO A 356 -3.66 -9.98 1.61
CA PRO A 356 -3.96 -9.49 0.26
C PRO A 356 -3.17 -8.27 -0.21
N GLY A 357 -2.37 -7.63 0.66
CA GLY A 357 -1.80 -6.32 0.33
C GLY A 357 -0.37 -6.07 0.78
N GLY A 358 0.40 -7.14 0.99
CA GLY A 358 1.76 -7.04 1.51
C GLY A 358 1.81 -7.25 3.01
N SER A 359 3.02 -7.29 3.55
CA SER A 359 3.28 -7.70 4.93
C SER A 359 2.61 -6.83 6.00
N SER A 360 2.26 -5.61 5.66
CA SER A 360 1.70 -4.61 6.60
C SER A 360 0.19 -4.70 6.81
N VAL A 361 -0.51 -5.62 6.11
CA VAL A 361 -1.97 -5.71 6.24
C VAL A 361 -2.42 -7.00 6.94
N PRO A 362 -3.60 -6.99 7.60
CA PRO A 362 -4.13 -8.17 8.28
C PRO A 362 -4.42 -9.33 7.35
N ILE A 363 -4.15 -10.55 7.83
CA ILE A 363 -4.56 -11.80 7.17
C ILE A 363 -6.08 -11.91 7.18
N LEU A 364 -6.64 -12.43 6.09
CA LEU A 364 -8.08 -12.74 5.95
C LEU A 364 -8.30 -14.25 6.06
N PRO A 365 -9.28 -14.71 6.84
CA PRO A 365 -9.63 -16.13 6.92
C PRO A 365 -10.42 -16.56 5.69
N ILE A 366 -10.52 -17.86 5.47
CA ILE A 366 -11.19 -18.49 4.31
C ILE A 366 -12.55 -17.83 3.97
N LYS A 367 -13.42 -17.62 4.96
CA LYS A 367 -14.77 -17.06 4.74
C LYS A 367 -14.73 -15.67 4.13
N LYS A 368 -13.78 -14.83 4.54
CA LYS A 368 -13.62 -13.49 3.99
C LYS A 368 -13.01 -13.51 2.58
N CYS A 369 -12.14 -14.46 2.33
CA CYS A 369 -11.50 -14.60 1.01
C CYS A 369 -12.49 -14.93 -0.11
N GLU A 370 -13.66 -15.46 0.25
CA GLU A 370 -14.73 -15.78 -0.71
C GLU A 370 -15.46 -14.54 -1.25
N GLU A 371 -15.40 -13.44 -0.51
CA GLU A 371 -16.25 -12.27 -0.77
C GLU A 371 -15.49 -11.04 -1.27
N VAL A 372 -14.19 -10.94 -0.99
CA VAL A 372 -13.44 -9.69 -1.20
C VAL A 372 -13.02 -9.47 -2.65
N LEU A 373 -13.05 -8.20 -3.02
CA LEU A 373 -12.50 -7.69 -4.28
C LEU A 373 -11.14 -7.04 -4.03
N MET A 374 -10.24 -7.14 -4.99
CA MET A 374 -8.89 -6.56 -4.87
C MET A 374 -8.93 -5.04 -5.14
N ASP A 375 -9.52 -4.29 -4.18
CA ASP A 375 -9.56 -2.83 -4.21
C ASP A 375 -9.55 -2.24 -2.79
N PHE A 376 -9.41 -0.92 -2.69
CA PHE A 376 -9.23 -0.24 -1.41
C PHE A 376 -10.44 -0.38 -0.49
N ASP A 377 -11.63 -0.27 -1.05
CA ASP A 377 -12.85 -0.22 -0.23
C ASP A 377 -13.23 -1.63 0.26
N SER A 378 -13.27 -2.61 -0.64
CA SER A 378 -13.64 -3.98 -0.28
C SER A 378 -12.70 -4.57 0.76
N LEU A 379 -11.38 -4.38 0.58
CA LEU A 379 -10.39 -4.91 1.53
C LEU A 379 -10.42 -4.15 2.86
N LYS A 380 -10.73 -2.86 2.85
CA LYS A 380 -10.92 -2.09 4.08
C LYS A 380 -12.14 -2.57 4.85
N ASP A 381 -13.25 -2.81 4.14
CA ASP A 381 -14.49 -3.32 4.77
C ASP A 381 -14.28 -4.71 5.36
N ALA A 382 -13.40 -5.51 4.73
CA ALA A 382 -12.99 -6.82 5.26
C ALA A 382 -11.97 -6.72 6.42
N GLN A 383 -11.65 -5.50 6.88
CA GLN A 383 -10.69 -5.21 7.95
C GLN A 383 -9.25 -5.63 7.59
N SER A 384 -8.90 -5.49 6.30
CA SER A 384 -7.56 -5.69 5.77
C SER A 384 -7.19 -4.47 4.92
N GLY A 385 -6.38 -4.62 3.88
CA GLY A 385 -6.01 -3.51 3.01
C GLY A 385 -5.40 -3.96 1.70
N LEU A 386 -5.58 -3.15 0.67
CA LEU A 386 -4.94 -3.38 -0.62
C LEU A 386 -3.42 -3.15 -0.56
N GLY A 387 -2.99 -2.23 0.32
CA GLY A 387 -1.56 -1.94 0.49
C GLY A 387 -0.86 -1.72 -0.84
N THR A 388 0.20 -2.47 -1.07
CA THR A 388 0.96 -2.45 -2.32
C THR A 388 0.38 -3.41 -3.38
N GLY A 389 -0.59 -4.23 -3.01
CA GLY A 389 -1.17 -5.26 -3.90
C GLY A 389 -0.36 -6.55 -3.96
N ALA A 390 0.43 -6.83 -2.95
CA ALA A 390 1.17 -8.09 -2.83
C ALA A 390 0.32 -9.12 -2.06
N VAL A 391 0.04 -10.28 -2.66
CA VAL A 391 -0.89 -11.28 -2.13
C VAL A 391 -0.14 -12.53 -1.68
N ILE A 392 -0.44 -13.04 -0.49
CA ILE A 392 0.23 -14.21 0.10
C ILE A 392 -0.84 -15.20 0.61
N VAL A 393 -0.88 -16.40 0.05
CA VAL A 393 -1.86 -17.45 0.39
C VAL A 393 -1.25 -18.54 1.26
N MET A 394 -2.00 -19.00 2.24
CA MET A 394 -1.58 -20.02 3.20
C MET A 394 -2.65 -21.10 3.33
N ASN A 395 -2.25 -22.39 3.27
CA ASN A 395 -3.15 -23.51 3.54
C ASN A 395 -2.99 -23.99 5.00
N LYS A 396 -3.75 -24.99 5.39
CA LYS A 396 -3.76 -25.52 6.77
C LYS A 396 -2.44 -26.15 7.20
N SER A 397 -1.53 -26.50 6.28
CA SER A 397 -0.19 -26.96 6.67
C SER A 397 0.73 -25.80 7.06
N THR A 398 0.30 -24.54 6.79
CA THR A 398 1.07 -23.36 7.19
C THR A 398 0.99 -23.15 8.68
N ASP A 399 2.14 -23.02 9.30
CA ASP A 399 2.23 -22.51 10.66
C ASP A 399 1.95 -21.00 10.64
N VAL A 400 0.68 -20.63 10.79
CA VAL A 400 0.25 -19.22 10.64
C VAL A 400 0.88 -18.30 11.71
N VAL A 401 1.10 -18.82 12.91
CA VAL A 401 1.72 -18.04 13.99
C VAL A 401 3.17 -17.72 13.62
N ARG A 402 3.88 -18.76 13.16
CA ARG A 402 5.26 -18.59 12.68
C ARG A 402 5.32 -17.75 11.41
N ALA A 403 4.34 -17.88 10.50
CA ALA A 403 4.28 -17.11 9.26
C ALA A 403 4.14 -15.61 9.57
N ILE A 404 3.19 -15.24 10.44
CA ILE A 404 3.01 -13.83 10.83
C ILE A 404 4.21 -13.33 11.64
N ALA A 405 4.83 -14.20 12.46
CA ALA A 405 6.07 -13.85 13.15
C ALA A 405 7.26 -13.76 12.19
N ARG A 406 7.24 -14.53 11.08
CA ARG A 406 8.42 -14.76 10.22
C ARG A 406 8.18 -14.48 8.73
N PHE A 407 7.37 -13.51 8.34
CA PHE A 407 7.18 -13.25 6.90
C PHE A 407 8.47 -12.81 6.20
N SER A 408 9.55 -13.48 6.48
CA SER A 408 10.86 -13.53 5.80
C SER A 408 11.87 -14.12 6.79
N LYS A 409 13.10 -14.39 6.40
CA LYS A 409 14.20 -14.77 7.30
C LYS A 409 14.44 -13.72 8.40
N ALA A 410 13.83 -12.53 8.26
CA ALA A 410 13.63 -11.57 9.31
C ALA A 410 12.12 -11.57 9.59
N SER A 411 11.68 -11.82 10.81
CA SER A 411 10.27 -11.84 11.18
C SER A 411 9.64 -10.48 10.89
N LEU A 412 8.34 -10.44 10.54
CA LEU A 412 7.62 -9.17 10.37
C LEU A 412 7.81 -8.30 11.59
N SER A 413 7.67 -8.87 12.77
CA SER A 413 7.93 -8.13 14.01
C SER A 413 9.40 -7.75 14.11
N GLN A 414 10.33 -8.59 13.64
CA GLN A 414 11.76 -8.26 13.59
C GLN A 414 12.07 -7.21 12.54
N PHE A 415 11.43 -7.28 11.37
CA PHE A 415 11.57 -6.26 10.31
C PHE A 415 11.13 -4.89 10.85
N TYR A 416 9.91 -4.80 11.39
CA TYR A 416 9.42 -3.52 11.91
C TYR A 416 10.19 -3.03 13.14
N LYS A 417 10.68 -3.96 13.97
CA LYS A 417 11.59 -3.62 15.07
C LYS A 417 12.89 -3.01 14.53
N HIS A 418 13.48 -3.63 13.49
CA HIS A 418 14.72 -3.16 12.86
C HIS A 418 14.52 -1.79 12.19
N GLU A 419 13.39 -1.62 11.51
CA GLU A 419 13.10 -0.41 10.71
C GLU A 419 12.49 0.73 11.55
N SER A 420 12.19 0.50 12.82
CA SER A 420 11.74 1.55 13.73
C SER A 420 12.85 2.60 13.89
N CYS A 421 12.52 3.87 13.62
CA CYS A 421 13.48 4.97 13.77
C CYS A 421 13.78 5.31 15.25
N GLY A 422 13.05 4.67 16.19
CA GLY A 422 13.27 4.84 17.62
C GLY A 422 12.73 6.15 18.22
N GLN A 423 12.08 7.01 17.45
CA GLN A 423 11.67 8.34 17.92
C GLN A 423 10.54 8.27 18.95
N CYS A 424 9.43 7.62 18.63
CA CYS A 424 8.29 7.57 19.54
C CYS A 424 8.29 6.29 20.38
N THR A 425 8.11 6.44 21.69
CA THR A 425 8.20 5.35 22.65
C THR A 425 7.29 4.16 22.32
N PRO A 426 6.00 4.38 21.96
CA PRO A 426 5.15 3.22 21.65
C PRO A 426 5.65 2.37 20.49
N CYS A 427 6.28 2.97 19.47
CA CYS A 427 6.89 2.23 18.37
C CYS A 427 8.22 1.61 18.79
N ARG A 428 9.15 2.39 19.35
CA ARG A 428 10.49 1.94 19.76
C ARG A 428 10.43 0.72 20.69
N GLU A 429 9.64 0.82 21.75
CA GLU A 429 9.52 -0.24 22.75
C GLU A 429 8.48 -1.27 22.31
N GLY A 430 7.36 -0.80 21.76
CA GLY A 430 6.25 -1.67 21.35
C GLY A 430 6.64 -2.70 20.30
N THR A 431 7.40 -2.30 19.25
CA THR A 431 7.85 -3.27 18.24
C THR A 431 8.78 -4.33 18.84
N THR A 432 9.63 -3.92 19.80
CA THR A 432 10.50 -4.87 20.52
C THR A 432 9.68 -5.85 21.37
N TRP A 433 8.71 -5.33 22.11
CA TRP A 433 7.85 -6.17 22.95
C TRP A 433 6.98 -7.09 22.11
N MET A 434 6.37 -6.58 21.03
CA MET A 434 5.58 -7.39 20.09
C MET A 434 6.43 -8.54 19.52
N ASN A 435 7.67 -8.26 19.12
CA ASN A 435 8.59 -9.26 18.59
C ASN A 435 8.88 -10.34 19.64
N ASN A 436 9.21 -9.94 20.87
CA ASN A 436 9.55 -10.88 21.94
C ASN A 436 8.34 -11.75 22.34
N MET A 437 7.14 -11.17 22.40
CA MET A 437 5.91 -11.90 22.72
C MET A 437 5.54 -12.86 21.59
N MET A 438 5.65 -12.42 20.33
CA MET A 438 5.39 -13.27 19.17
C MET A 438 6.37 -14.47 19.14
N ASP A 439 7.65 -14.25 19.46
CA ASP A 439 8.62 -15.35 19.55
C ASP A 439 8.19 -16.39 20.60
N ARG A 440 7.76 -15.94 21.78
CA ARG A 440 7.27 -16.86 22.81
C ARG A 440 6.02 -17.62 22.34
N MET A 441 5.11 -16.95 21.62
CA MET A 441 3.89 -17.57 21.08
C MET A 441 4.20 -18.62 20.01
N VAL A 442 5.18 -18.34 19.14
CA VAL A 442 5.63 -19.30 18.11
C VAL A 442 6.08 -20.61 18.77
N HIS A 443 6.76 -20.52 19.89
CA HIS A 443 7.30 -21.68 20.62
C HIS A 443 6.39 -22.20 21.73
N GLY A 444 5.21 -21.59 21.92
CA GLY A 444 4.28 -21.96 22.99
C GLY A 444 4.72 -21.52 24.40
N ARG A 445 5.84 -20.81 24.52
CA ARG A 445 6.44 -20.40 25.81
C ARG A 445 5.81 -19.13 26.39
N ALA A 446 4.67 -18.69 25.86
CA ALA A 446 3.98 -17.51 26.38
C ALA A 446 3.04 -17.89 27.53
N HIS A 447 2.80 -16.95 28.43
CA HIS A 447 1.70 -17.05 29.39
C HIS A 447 0.39 -16.66 28.69
N GLU A 448 -0.73 -17.29 29.04
CA GLU A 448 -2.03 -17.07 28.41
C GLU A 448 -2.42 -15.57 28.37
N ARG A 449 -2.16 -14.85 29.46
CA ARG A 449 -2.46 -13.41 29.55
C ARG A 449 -1.67 -12.57 28.56
N GLU A 450 -0.55 -13.09 28.03
CA GLU A 450 0.26 -12.35 27.05
C GLU A 450 -0.49 -12.14 25.73
N ILE A 451 -1.49 -12.96 25.42
CA ILE A 451 -2.32 -12.79 24.20
C ILE A 451 -3.04 -11.44 24.27
N ASP A 452 -3.75 -11.18 25.37
CA ASP A 452 -4.50 -9.95 25.53
C ASP A 452 -3.58 -8.74 25.74
N MET A 453 -2.46 -8.95 26.42
CA MET A 453 -1.42 -7.93 26.56
C MET A 453 -0.84 -7.54 25.20
N LEU A 454 -0.59 -8.54 24.33
CA LEU A 454 -0.09 -8.26 22.97
C LEU A 454 -1.11 -7.47 22.16
N LEU A 455 -2.39 -7.84 22.23
CA LEU A 455 -3.45 -7.10 21.58
C LEU A 455 -3.52 -5.65 22.08
N GLU A 456 -3.43 -5.44 23.39
CA GLU A 456 -3.43 -4.09 23.96
C GLU A 456 -2.19 -3.32 23.51
N LEU A 457 -1.03 -3.97 23.52
CA LEU A 457 0.21 -3.36 23.03
C LEU A 457 0.10 -2.92 21.56
N THR A 458 -0.56 -3.72 20.71
CA THR A 458 -0.77 -3.32 19.30
C THR A 458 -1.62 -2.06 19.18
N LYS A 459 -2.58 -1.83 20.09
CA LYS A 459 -3.37 -0.60 20.10
C LYS A 459 -2.51 0.60 20.50
N GLN A 460 -1.60 0.42 21.46
CA GLN A 460 -0.68 1.49 21.89
C GLN A 460 0.35 1.82 20.82
N ALA A 461 0.77 0.84 20.02
CA ALA A 461 1.74 1.03 18.95
C ALA A 461 1.10 1.57 17.66
N SER A 462 -0.23 1.51 17.54
CA SER A 462 -0.97 1.93 16.35
C SER A 462 -1.33 3.41 16.41
N ARG A 463 -1.16 4.10 15.28
CA ARG A 463 -1.61 5.49 15.11
C ARG A 463 -3.11 5.58 14.82
N SER A 464 -3.64 4.58 14.13
CA SER A 464 -5.01 4.64 13.59
C SER A 464 -6.10 4.66 14.66
N VAL A 465 -5.83 4.14 15.86
CA VAL A 465 -6.83 4.06 16.94
C VAL A 465 -6.80 5.30 17.84
N GLU A 466 -5.62 5.75 18.24
CA GLU A 466 -5.50 6.85 19.23
C GLU A 466 -4.38 7.85 18.94
N GLY A 467 -3.74 7.78 17.78
CA GLY A 467 -2.70 8.72 17.37
C GLY A 467 -1.43 8.66 18.19
N LYS A 468 -1.08 7.51 18.75
CA LYS A 468 0.01 7.37 19.72
C LYS A 468 1.40 7.27 19.09
N THR A 469 1.48 6.94 17.79
CA THR A 469 2.76 6.97 17.08
C THR A 469 2.75 8.09 16.05
N ILE A 470 3.94 8.60 15.74
CA ILE A 470 4.09 9.74 14.82
C ILE A 470 3.75 9.35 13.38
N CYS A 471 4.07 8.12 12.99
CA CYS A 471 3.88 7.65 11.62
C CYS A 471 3.21 6.27 11.59
N ALA A 472 2.89 5.79 10.37
CA ALA A 472 2.17 4.54 10.17
C ALA A 472 3.05 3.28 10.32
N LEU A 473 4.33 3.39 10.64
CA LEU A 473 5.16 2.20 10.88
C LEU A 473 4.60 1.39 12.07
N GLY A 474 4.09 2.08 13.09
CA GLY A 474 3.43 1.42 14.22
C GLY A 474 2.20 0.63 13.80
N ASP A 475 1.39 1.20 12.89
CA ASP A 475 0.23 0.50 12.31
C ASP A 475 0.67 -0.73 11.53
N ALA A 476 1.69 -0.58 10.68
CA ALA A 476 2.22 -1.66 9.83
C ALA A 476 2.74 -2.83 10.67
N ALA A 477 3.31 -2.55 11.85
CA ALA A 477 3.78 -3.58 12.78
C ALA A 477 2.62 -4.25 13.53
N ALA A 478 1.58 -3.49 13.85
CA ALA A 478 0.47 -3.93 14.71
C ALA A 478 -0.61 -4.71 13.96
N TRP A 479 -0.97 -4.27 12.74
CA TRP A 479 -2.12 -4.81 12.01
C TRP A 479 -2.00 -6.30 11.67
N PRO A 480 -0.84 -6.84 11.24
CA PRO A 480 -0.72 -8.29 10.99
C PRO A 480 -0.98 -9.11 12.25
N ILE A 481 -0.49 -8.63 13.41
CA ILE A 481 -0.71 -9.29 14.71
C ILE A 481 -2.19 -9.24 15.09
N GLN A 482 -2.83 -8.09 14.90
CA GLN A 482 -4.28 -7.95 15.15
C GLN A 482 -5.09 -8.91 14.27
N GLY A 483 -4.71 -9.05 12.99
CA GLY A 483 -5.33 -9.99 12.07
C GLY A 483 -5.14 -11.45 12.53
N LEU A 484 -3.94 -11.81 12.93
CA LEU A 484 -3.65 -13.13 13.48
C LEU A 484 -4.54 -13.41 14.70
N MET A 485 -4.58 -12.50 15.65
CA MET A 485 -5.35 -12.71 16.90
C MET A 485 -6.86 -12.68 16.65
N ARG A 486 -7.33 -11.89 15.69
CA ARG A 486 -8.76 -11.82 15.33
C ARG A 486 -9.27 -13.15 14.79
N HIS A 487 -8.44 -13.84 14.00
CA HIS A 487 -8.91 -15.00 13.22
C HIS A 487 -8.29 -16.33 13.65
N PHE A 488 -7.13 -16.32 14.30
CA PHE A 488 -6.36 -17.53 14.62
C PHE A 488 -5.92 -17.60 16.09
N ARG A 489 -6.58 -16.86 16.97
CA ARG A 489 -6.32 -16.89 18.41
C ARG A 489 -6.33 -18.32 19.00
N PRO A 490 -7.30 -19.20 18.63
CA PRO A 490 -7.28 -20.56 19.18
C PRO A 490 -6.01 -21.35 18.87
N GLU A 491 -5.35 -21.07 17.74
CA GLU A 491 -4.08 -21.73 17.40
C GLU A 491 -2.95 -21.30 18.36
N VAL A 492 -2.93 -20.03 18.72
CA VAL A 492 -1.95 -19.51 19.70
C VAL A 492 -2.20 -20.12 21.07
N GLU A 493 -3.47 -20.16 21.49
CA GLU A 493 -3.89 -20.76 22.78
C GLU A 493 -3.54 -22.25 22.83
N ARG A 494 -3.78 -22.99 21.75
CA ARG A 494 -3.44 -24.43 21.64
C ARG A 494 -1.94 -24.66 21.88
N ARG A 495 -1.08 -23.85 21.24
CA ARG A 495 0.38 -23.97 21.41
C ARG A 495 0.82 -23.74 22.84
N ILE A 496 0.26 -22.73 23.48
CA ILE A 496 0.55 -22.43 24.89
C ILE A 496 0.13 -23.58 25.77
N ALA A 497 -1.06 -24.13 25.54
CA ALA A 497 -1.58 -25.27 26.32
C ALA A 497 -0.70 -26.52 26.14
N GLU A 498 -0.31 -26.84 24.90
CA GLU A 498 0.55 -27.99 24.59
C GLU A 498 1.93 -27.85 25.26
N TYR A 499 2.54 -26.66 25.13
CA TYR A 499 3.84 -26.44 25.77
C TYR A 499 3.73 -26.57 27.29
N ARG A 500 2.69 -25.97 27.89
CA ARG A 500 2.46 -26.06 29.35
C ARG A 500 2.23 -27.50 29.82
N ALA A 501 1.51 -28.29 29.04
CA ALA A 501 1.28 -29.69 29.36
C ALA A 501 2.58 -30.49 29.38
N ALA A 502 3.49 -30.19 28.45
CA ALA A 502 4.78 -30.91 28.33
C ALA A 502 5.86 -30.41 29.31
N ASN A 503 5.82 -29.12 29.69
CA ASN A 503 6.94 -28.49 30.41
C ASN A 503 6.57 -27.87 31.76
N GLY A 504 5.28 -27.88 32.11
CA GLY A 504 4.79 -27.28 33.34
C GLY A 504 4.39 -25.79 33.18
N PRO A 505 3.92 -25.17 34.26
CA PRO A 505 3.42 -23.78 34.20
C PRO A 505 4.47 -22.76 33.76
N VAL A 506 4.06 -21.87 32.89
CA VAL A 506 4.90 -20.79 32.37
C VAL A 506 4.55 -19.49 33.09
N LEU A 507 5.55 -18.73 33.51
CA LEU A 507 5.39 -17.41 34.08
C LEU A 507 5.42 -16.34 33.00
N PHE A 508 5.01 -15.14 33.36
CA PHE A 508 5.11 -14.00 32.46
C PHE A 508 6.54 -13.85 31.94
N GLY A 509 6.67 -13.60 30.64
CA GLY A 509 7.97 -13.49 29.98
C GLY A 509 8.53 -14.82 29.52
N GLY A 510 7.76 -15.92 29.61
CA GLY A 510 8.11 -17.23 29.06
C GLY A 510 9.06 -18.05 29.93
N LYS A 511 9.23 -17.66 31.19
CA LYS A 511 10.05 -18.46 32.13
C LYS A 511 9.22 -19.62 32.67
N LEU A 512 9.85 -20.78 32.83
CA LEU A 512 9.22 -21.92 33.53
C LEU A 512 9.18 -21.60 35.02
N LYS A 513 8.19 -22.15 35.73
CA LYS A 513 8.05 -21.95 37.17
C LYS A 513 9.29 -22.47 37.92
N THR A 514 9.96 -23.48 37.37
CA THR A 514 11.22 -24.03 37.90
C THR A 514 12.42 -23.10 37.69
N ASP A 515 12.30 -22.09 36.79
CA ASP A 515 13.37 -21.11 36.57
C ASP A 515 13.32 -20.00 37.63
N VAL A 516 12.38 -20.08 38.57
CA VAL A 516 12.09 -19.04 39.56
C VAL A 516 12.77 -19.29 40.90
N ASP A 517 13.65 -20.27 40.96
CA ASP A 517 14.63 -20.32 42.06
C ASP A 517 15.74 -19.26 41.85
N PHE A 518 15.36 -18.13 41.25
CA PHE A 518 16.16 -16.95 41.36
C PHE A 518 15.86 -16.36 42.73
N LYS A 519 16.49 -16.96 43.76
CA LYS A 519 16.67 -16.26 45.01
C LYS A 519 17.54 -15.06 44.68
N TYR A 520 16.90 -13.90 44.58
CA TYR A 520 17.64 -12.67 44.66
C TYR A 520 18.27 -12.73 46.03
N ALA A 521 19.49 -13.27 46.11
CA ALA A 521 20.30 -13.14 47.31
C ALA A 521 20.68 -11.65 47.35
N VAL A 522 19.85 -10.87 48.00
CA VAL A 522 20.26 -9.53 48.40
C VAL A 522 21.52 -9.74 49.24
N PRO A 523 22.68 -9.27 48.82
CA PRO A 523 23.86 -9.38 49.66
C PRO A 523 23.51 -8.81 51.04
N ASP A 524 23.89 -9.52 52.08
CA ASP A 524 23.56 -9.17 53.48
C ASP A 524 23.98 -7.74 53.82
N ASN A 525 24.96 -7.20 53.10
CA ASN A 525 25.45 -5.85 53.31
C ASN A 525 24.57 -4.74 52.65
N LEU A 526 23.53 -5.13 51.87
CA LEU A 526 22.60 -4.17 51.31
C LEU A 526 21.23 -4.17 52.03
N GLY A 527 21.05 -5.09 52.97
CA GLY A 527 19.74 -5.37 53.54
C GLY A 527 19.10 -4.29 54.36
N ALA A 528 19.88 -3.48 55.03
CA ALA A 528 19.31 -2.49 55.97
C ALA A 528 18.97 -1.16 55.33
N ASN A 529 19.40 -0.93 54.09
CA ASN A 529 19.24 0.38 53.41
C ASN A 529 18.46 0.32 52.11
N LEU A 530 17.92 -0.87 51.73
CA LEU A 530 16.94 -0.93 50.66
C LEU A 530 15.59 -0.49 51.24
N VAL A 531 15.51 0.77 51.50
CA VAL A 531 14.26 1.45 51.79
C VAL A 531 13.29 1.11 50.64
N GLU A 532 12.03 0.86 50.98
CA GLU A 532 10.97 0.71 50.02
C GLU A 532 11.13 1.73 48.88
N PRO A 533 10.99 1.29 47.62
CA PRO A 533 11.03 2.24 46.51
C PRO A 533 9.98 3.31 46.77
N PRO A 534 10.29 4.55 46.50
CA PRO A 534 9.32 5.62 46.73
C PRO A 534 8.01 5.27 46.02
N ARG A 535 6.93 5.33 46.75
CA ARG A 535 5.58 5.15 46.18
C ARG A 535 5.33 6.35 45.29
N VAL A 536 5.33 6.11 43.97
CA VAL A 536 4.97 7.11 42.98
C VAL A 536 3.47 7.12 42.83
#